data_62d10c9f75708cc1bcdd1e15e190470b
#
_entry.id   62d10c9f75708cc1bcdd1e15e190470b
#
_cell.length_a   1.000
_cell.length_b   1.000
_cell.length_c   1.000
_cell.angle_alpha   90.00
_cell.angle_beta   90.00
_cell.angle_gamma   90.00
#
_symmetry.space_group_name_H-M   'P 1'
#
loop_
_entity.id
_entity.type
_entity.pdbx_description
1 polymer ?
#
loop_
_entity_poly.entity_id
_entity_poly.type
_entity_poly.pdbx_seq_one_letter_code
_entity_poly.pdbx_strand_id
1 'polypeptide(L)'
;MALQIENIEKDPLCCPQERPSSLESLIFSSHGCQVYGTALIPGGAKDQTYPCVIICHGFPGFASTFDIAQNLRRTGLVVISFSYRGSWGSQGNYTFSGAIDDAVCVAEWVHDEKNAAQYHIDRNNIFFIGHSMGGFVSINVTRRIPWLKGTAVMSPYDLPYWPAHGLDAAMHELIDSSLYVLHVESPEAIYRDVEYCCQQGYGIFQAFEDIKDRNLYFIGASQDDVAPAKTMIEPLWNQLSRHQTTAVQDYDTLPTEHAYNDVRLTVSRMFAQWIDKVLQTEK
;
A
#
# COMPACT_ATOMS: atom_id res chain seq x y z
N MET A 1 -13.68 14.19 9.66
CA MET A 1 -13.88 15.15 8.54
C MET A 1 -14.26 14.33 7.33
N ALA A 2 -15.22 14.78 6.47
CA ALA A 2 -15.49 14.10 5.20
C ALA A 2 -14.40 14.47 4.18
N LEU A 3 -14.02 13.50 3.36
CA LEU A 3 -13.03 13.73 2.29
C LEU A 3 -13.67 14.53 1.13
N GLN A 4 -12.87 15.38 0.50
CA GLN A 4 -13.29 16.21 -0.66
C GLN A 4 -13.03 15.45 -1.97
N ILE A 5 -13.81 14.40 -2.21
CA ILE A 5 -13.55 13.43 -3.30
C ILE A 5 -13.63 14.10 -4.69
N GLU A 6 -14.46 15.12 -4.85
CA GLU A 6 -14.58 15.89 -6.09
C GLU A 6 -13.28 16.62 -6.49
N ASN A 7 -12.37 16.84 -5.55
CA ASN A 7 -11.06 17.46 -5.85
C ASN A 7 -10.09 16.55 -6.60
N ILE A 8 -10.41 15.29 -6.78
CA ILE A 8 -9.61 14.39 -7.62
C ILE A 8 -9.57 14.90 -9.08
N GLU A 9 -10.67 15.45 -9.57
CA GLU A 9 -10.84 15.82 -10.98
C GLU A 9 -10.69 17.33 -11.25
N LYS A 10 -10.52 18.12 -10.22
CA LYS A 10 -10.43 19.60 -10.37
C LYS A 10 -9.44 20.21 -9.40
N ASP A 11 -8.83 21.30 -9.80
CA ASP A 11 -8.03 22.11 -8.90
C ASP A 11 -8.92 22.94 -7.96
N PRO A 12 -8.46 23.22 -6.73
CA PRO A 12 -9.18 24.10 -5.84
C PRO A 12 -9.21 25.54 -6.42
N LEU A 13 -10.32 26.25 -6.17
CA LEU A 13 -10.48 27.64 -6.63
C LEU A 13 -9.45 28.59 -5.99
N CYS A 14 -8.97 28.27 -4.80
CA CYS A 14 -7.92 29.02 -4.09
C CYS A 14 -7.09 28.08 -3.24
N CYS A 15 -5.83 28.43 -3.02
CA CYS A 15 -4.95 27.72 -2.09
C CYS A 15 -5.20 28.24 -0.66
N PRO A 16 -5.17 27.35 0.36
CA PRO A 16 -5.21 27.76 1.76
C PRO A 16 -4.08 28.74 2.09
N GLN A 17 -4.40 29.89 2.70
CA GLN A 17 -3.40 30.93 2.98
C GLN A 17 -2.58 30.66 4.23
N GLU A 18 -3.17 30.00 5.24
CA GLU A 18 -2.47 29.75 6.52
C GLU A 18 -1.35 28.72 6.35
N ARG A 19 -1.64 27.63 5.63
CA ARG A 19 -0.68 26.58 5.34
C ARG A 19 -0.96 26.01 3.94
N PRO A 20 -0.10 26.29 2.95
CA PRO A 20 -0.21 25.69 1.63
C PRO A 20 0.05 24.18 1.68
N SER A 21 -0.40 23.46 0.65
CA SER A 21 -0.02 22.06 0.47
C SER A 21 1.48 21.94 0.20
N SER A 22 2.10 20.86 0.69
CA SER A 22 3.54 20.63 0.51
C SER A 22 3.88 19.21 0.06
N LEU A 23 5.06 19.06 -0.49
CA LEU A 23 5.77 17.82 -0.75
C LEU A 23 7.06 17.85 0.07
N GLU A 24 7.18 16.95 1.03
CA GLU A 24 8.33 16.85 1.92
C GLU A 24 9.12 15.58 1.64
N SER A 25 10.44 15.66 1.65
CA SER A 25 11.32 14.48 1.61
C SER A 25 11.40 13.85 2.99
N LEU A 26 11.31 12.53 3.05
CA LEU A 26 11.40 11.75 4.28
C LEU A 26 12.58 10.78 4.25
N ILE A 27 13.17 10.57 5.41
CA ILE A 27 14.17 9.51 5.64
C ILE A 27 13.73 8.72 6.86
N PHE A 28 13.42 7.44 6.64
CA PHE A 28 13.09 6.51 7.70
C PHE A 28 14.33 5.68 8.06
N SER A 29 14.41 5.19 9.29
CA SER A 29 15.40 4.22 9.71
C SER A 29 14.76 2.83 9.77
N SER A 30 15.22 1.91 8.95
CA SER A 30 14.79 0.53 8.97
C SER A 30 16.00 -0.39 9.07
N HIS A 31 16.11 -1.17 10.15
CA HIS A 31 17.20 -2.13 10.38
C HIS A 31 18.61 -1.55 10.13
N GLY A 32 18.84 -0.29 10.57
CA GLY A 32 20.13 0.40 10.42
C GLY A 32 20.38 1.00 9.03
N CYS A 33 19.42 0.88 8.09
CA CYS A 33 19.48 1.46 6.76
C CYS A 33 18.59 2.67 6.64
N GLN A 34 18.94 3.63 5.78
CA GLN A 34 18.09 4.74 5.41
C GLN A 34 17.13 4.31 4.28
N VAL A 35 15.85 4.47 4.53
CA VAL A 35 14.76 4.25 3.58
C VAL A 35 14.19 5.60 3.19
N TYR A 36 14.14 5.89 1.90
CA TYR A 36 13.70 7.17 1.39
C TYR A 36 12.22 7.18 1.03
N GLY A 37 11.57 8.30 1.32
CA GLY A 37 10.18 8.50 0.98
C GLY A 37 9.80 9.96 0.85
N THR A 38 8.52 10.19 0.66
CA THR A 38 7.91 11.52 0.54
C THR A 38 6.61 11.58 1.32
N ALA A 39 6.31 12.77 1.85
CA ALA A 39 4.99 13.12 2.37
C ALA A 39 4.33 14.15 1.46
N LEU A 40 3.15 13.85 0.97
CA LEU A 40 2.24 14.80 0.33
C LEU A 40 1.25 15.29 1.37
N ILE A 41 1.29 16.57 1.73
CA ILE A 41 0.50 17.14 2.83
C ILE A 41 -0.56 18.08 2.25
N PRO A 42 -1.85 17.91 2.57
CA PRO A 42 -2.88 18.88 2.17
C PRO A 42 -2.66 20.26 2.79
N GLY A 43 -3.01 21.30 2.07
CA GLY A 43 -3.10 22.64 2.65
C GLY A 43 -4.32 22.78 3.57
N GLY A 44 -4.26 23.68 4.54
CA GLY A 44 -5.37 23.90 5.48
C GLY A 44 -5.05 24.87 6.60
N ALA A 45 -5.80 24.81 7.70
CA ALA A 45 -5.51 25.57 8.90
C ALA A 45 -4.21 25.08 9.58
N LYS A 46 -3.58 25.94 10.37
CA LYS A 46 -2.27 25.69 10.98
C LYS A 46 -2.22 24.39 11.80
N ASP A 47 -3.24 24.15 12.61
CA ASP A 47 -3.29 23.00 13.53
C ASP A 47 -4.19 21.87 13.01
N GLN A 48 -4.60 21.93 11.76
CA GLN A 48 -5.47 20.90 11.16
C GLN A 48 -4.67 19.63 10.90
N THR A 49 -5.20 18.49 11.37
CA THR A 49 -4.69 17.14 11.08
C THR A 49 -5.58 16.44 10.06
N TYR A 50 -5.02 15.44 9.38
CA TYR A 50 -5.66 14.69 8.30
C TYR A 50 -5.45 13.18 8.48
N PRO A 51 -6.39 12.35 8.05
CA PRO A 51 -6.13 10.92 7.92
C PRO A 51 -4.93 10.69 6.99
N CYS A 52 -4.19 9.62 7.22
CA CYS A 52 -2.96 9.31 6.49
C CYS A 52 -3.10 8.02 5.69
N VAL A 53 -2.52 8.01 4.50
CA VAL A 53 -2.37 6.82 3.66
C VAL A 53 -0.89 6.56 3.44
N ILE A 54 -0.43 5.33 3.70
CA ILE A 54 0.90 4.84 3.37
C ILE A 54 0.77 3.97 2.11
N ILE A 55 1.50 4.30 1.04
CA ILE A 55 1.43 3.58 -0.22
C ILE A 55 2.64 2.65 -0.37
N CYS A 56 2.36 1.36 -0.58
CA CYS A 56 3.32 0.30 -0.88
C CYS A 56 3.33 0.02 -2.38
N HIS A 57 4.47 0.28 -3.04
CA HIS A 57 4.63 0.02 -4.47
C HIS A 57 4.83 -1.46 -4.79
N GLY A 58 4.58 -1.85 -6.05
CA GLY A 58 4.80 -3.20 -6.57
C GLY A 58 6.27 -3.51 -6.82
N PHE A 59 6.55 -4.70 -7.34
CA PHE A 59 7.88 -5.16 -7.71
C PHE A 59 8.15 -4.92 -9.21
N PRO A 60 9.32 -4.44 -9.59
CA PRO A 60 10.38 -3.82 -8.79
C PRO A 60 10.15 -2.32 -8.52
N GLY A 61 8.96 -1.76 -8.81
CA GLY A 61 8.59 -0.39 -8.54
C GLY A 61 8.45 0.51 -9.77
N PHE A 62 8.38 -0.04 -10.97
CA PHE A 62 8.19 0.74 -12.21
C PHE A 62 6.82 1.39 -12.32
N ALA A 63 5.77 0.67 -11.92
CA ALA A 63 4.41 1.21 -11.91
C ALA A 63 4.29 2.25 -10.80
N SER A 64 4.56 3.51 -11.14
CA SER A 64 4.47 4.62 -10.21
C SER A 64 3.02 4.80 -9.71
N THR A 65 2.88 5.08 -8.43
CA THR A 65 1.60 5.42 -7.79
C THR A 65 1.55 6.90 -7.37
N PHE A 66 2.49 7.71 -7.84
CA PHE A 66 2.59 9.11 -7.43
C PHE A 66 1.40 9.97 -7.88
N ASP A 67 0.80 9.66 -9.02
CA ASP A 67 -0.44 10.27 -9.50
C ASP A 67 -1.62 9.94 -8.58
N ILE A 68 -1.77 8.68 -8.15
CA ILE A 68 -2.77 8.27 -7.14
C ILE A 68 -2.49 9.01 -5.82
N ALA A 69 -1.24 9.08 -5.39
CA ALA A 69 -0.85 9.80 -4.17
C ALA A 69 -1.27 11.28 -4.23
N GLN A 70 -1.03 11.97 -5.35
CA GLN A 70 -1.45 13.35 -5.55
C GLN A 70 -2.98 13.49 -5.55
N ASN A 71 -3.69 12.58 -6.20
CA ASN A 71 -5.16 12.60 -6.23
C ASN A 71 -5.74 12.43 -4.82
N LEU A 72 -5.21 11.49 -4.03
CA LEU A 72 -5.63 11.26 -2.65
C LEU A 72 -5.31 12.46 -1.74
N ARG A 73 -4.11 13.07 -1.88
CA ARG A 73 -3.80 14.30 -1.13
C ARG A 73 -4.82 15.41 -1.40
N ARG A 74 -5.31 15.55 -2.64
CA ARG A 74 -6.31 16.58 -3.01
C ARG A 74 -7.64 16.38 -2.30
N THR A 75 -7.95 15.16 -1.87
CA THR A 75 -9.17 14.87 -1.08
C THR A 75 -9.07 15.23 0.40
N GLY A 76 -7.88 15.60 0.88
CA GLY A 76 -7.64 15.90 2.30
C GLY A 76 -6.97 14.74 3.06
N LEU A 77 -6.18 13.91 2.39
CA LEU A 77 -5.35 12.86 3.00
C LEU A 77 -3.88 13.28 3.01
N VAL A 78 -3.18 13.06 4.10
CA VAL A 78 -1.71 12.99 4.05
C VAL A 78 -1.35 11.69 3.37
N VAL A 79 -0.44 11.74 2.39
CA VAL A 79 0.01 10.53 1.68
C VAL A 79 1.50 10.35 1.81
N ILE A 80 1.90 9.21 2.35
CA ILE A 80 3.29 8.78 2.49
C ILE A 80 3.59 7.75 1.41
N SER A 81 4.62 8.00 0.62
CA SER A 81 5.19 7.01 -0.31
C SER A 81 6.64 6.77 0.06
N PHE A 82 7.13 5.55 -0.07
CA PHE A 82 8.51 5.19 0.26
C PHE A 82 9.01 4.07 -0.65
N SER A 83 10.33 3.92 -0.72
CA SER A 83 11.00 2.85 -1.46
C SER A 83 11.67 1.90 -0.48
N TYR A 84 11.42 0.60 -0.61
CA TYR A 84 11.98 -0.41 0.29
C TYR A 84 13.51 -0.42 0.28
N ARG A 85 14.15 -1.00 1.31
CA ARG A 85 15.60 -1.21 1.32
C ARG A 85 16.07 -1.84 0.01
N GLY A 86 17.22 -1.37 -0.50
CA GLY A 86 17.80 -1.85 -1.74
C GLY A 86 17.02 -1.47 -3.01
N SER A 87 16.00 -0.61 -2.94
CA SER A 87 15.27 -0.14 -4.11
C SER A 87 15.28 1.39 -4.21
N TRP A 88 15.33 1.91 -5.43
CA TRP A 88 15.10 3.32 -5.78
C TRP A 88 15.84 4.36 -4.88
N GLY A 89 17.09 4.05 -4.54
CA GLY A 89 17.95 4.93 -3.75
C GLY A 89 17.97 4.66 -2.25
N SER A 90 17.05 3.86 -1.71
CA SER A 90 17.11 3.39 -0.33
C SER A 90 18.31 2.47 -0.10
N GLN A 91 18.94 2.59 1.08
CA GLN A 91 20.11 1.79 1.45
C GLN A 91 19.75 0.33 1.72
N GLY A 92 20.78 -0.52 1.86
CA GLY A 92 20.64 -1.93 2.20
C GLY A 92 20.38 -2.83 1.01
N ASN A 93 19.98 -4.08 1.30
CA ASN A 93 19.65 -5.07 0.30
C ASN A 93 18.13 -5.27 0.25
N TYR A 94 17.60 -5.40 -0.96
CA TYR A 94 16.18 -5.69 -1.18
C TYR A 94 15.90 -7.16 -0.86
N THR A 95 14.80 -7.40 -0.14
CA THR A 95 14.15 -8.71 0.02
C THR A 95 12.64 -8.50 0.16
N PHE A 96 11.83 -9.50 -0.15
CA PHE A 96 10.37 -9.40 0.00
C PHE A 96 9.94 -9.36 1.47
N SER A 97 10.58 -10.18 2.32
CA SER A 97 10.36 -10.14 3.77
C SER A 97 10.81 -8.81 4.37
N GLY A 98 11.94 -8.28 3.89
CA GLY A 98 12.46 -6.97 4.27
C GLY A 98 11.53 -5.82 3.88
N ALA A 99 10.82 -5.92 2.75
CA ALA A 99 9.82 -4.93 2.35
C ALA A 99 8.64 -4.85 3.35
N ILE A 100 8.23 -5.98 3.93
CA ILE A 100 7.22 -5.99 5.01
C ILE A 100 7.77 -5.28 6.25
N ASP A 101 9.01 -5.58 6.65
CA ASP A 101 9.62 -4.96 7.83
C ASP A 101 9.82 -3.46 7.65
N ASP A 102 10.21 -3.01 6.46
CA ASP A 102 10.32 -1.59 6.12
C ASP A 102 8.96 -0.88 6.22
N ALA A 103 7.91 -1.50 5.71
CA ALA A 103 6.56 -0.95 5.79
C ALA A 103 6.06 -0.84 7.24
N VAL A 104 6.39 -1.82 8.10
CA VAL A 104 6.12 -1.74 9.55
C VAL A 104 6.90 -0.58 10.18
N CYS A 105 8.19 -0.44 9.89
CA CYS A 105 9.00 0.69 10.40
C CYS A 105 8.43 2.04 9.97
N VAL A 106 7.98 2.17 8.71
CA VAL A 106 7.34 3.40 8.21
C VAL A 106 6.03 3.66 8.93
N ALA A 107 5.20 2.63 9.15
CA ALA A 107 3.94 2.76 9.88
C ALA A 107 4.17 3.26 11.32
N GLU A 108 5.10 2.65 12.04
CA GLU A 108 5.44 3.06 13.40
C GLU A 108 5.98 4.51 13.45
N TRP A 109 6.81 4.88 12.47
CA TRP A 109 7.30 6.25 12.35
C TRP A 109 6.17 7.24 12.09
N VAL A 110 5.19 6.90 11.23
CA VAL A 110 4.00 7.73 10.95
C VAL A 110 3.09 7.83 12.16
N HIS A 111 2.98 6.76 12.95
CA HIS A 111 2.16 6.70 14.16
C HIS A 111 2.82 7.36 15.38
N ASP A 112 4.12 7.66 15.34
CA ASP A 112 4.80 8.39 16.43
C ASP A 112 4.18 9.79 16.62
N GLU A 113 3.97 10.19 17.87
CA GLU A 113 3.26 11.43 18.22
C GLU A 113 3.96 12.68 17.66
N LYS A 114 5.29 12.72 17.76
CA LYS A 114 6.08 13.87 17.30
C LYS A 114 6.05 13.98 15.77
N ASN A 115 6.23 12.85 15.07
CA ASN A 115 6.19 12.82 13.62
C ASN A 115 4.78 13.14 13.09
N ALA A 116 3.74 12.54 13.68
CA ALA A 116 2.36 12.81 13.31
C ALA A 116 2.01 14.30 13.47
N ALA A 117 2.41 14.93 14.60
CA ALA A 117 2.20 16.36 14.81
C ALA A 117 2.96 17.19 13.77
N GLN A 118 4.21 16.85 13.46
CA GLN A 118 5.04 17.56 12.49
C GLN A 118 4.46 17.53 11.08
N TYR A 119 3.87 16.40 10.68
CA TYR A 119 3.34 16.18 9.32
C TYR A 119 1.82 16.27 9.24
N HIS A 120 1.16 16.80 10.27
CA HIS A 120 -0.29 17.02 10.32
C HIS A 120 -1.13 15.74 10.17
N ILE A 121 -0.65 14.62 10.71
CA ILE A 121 -1.28 13.31 10.61
C ILE A 121 -2.22 13.08 11.79
N ASP A 122 -3.43 12.60 11.51
CA ASP A 122 -4.32 12.02 12.50
C ASP A 122 -3.93 10.56 12.74
N ARG A 123 -3.26 10.29 13.87
CA ARG A 123 -2.73 8.98 14.27
C ARG A 123 -3.79 7.88 14.37
N ASN A 124 -5.04 8.24 14.61
CA ASN A 124 -6.13 7.27 14.77
C ASN A 124 -6.69 6.82 13.40
N ASN A 125 -6.29 7.47 12.32
CA ASN A 125 -6.82 7.26 10.99
C ASN A 125 -5.70 7.05 9.96
N ILE A 126 -4.91 5.99 10.15
CA ILE A 126 -3.82 5.59 9.26
C ILE A 126 -4.25 4.36 8.45
N PHE A 127 -4.09 4.45 7.13
CA PHE A 127 -4.46 3.42 6.16
C PHE A 127 -3.24 2.98 5.35
N PHE A 128 -3.30 1.77 4.81
CA PHE A 128 -2.38 1.30 3.78
C PHE A 128 -3.08 1.18 2.43
N ILE A 129 -2.35 1.48 1.35
CA ILE A 129 -2.72 1.13 -0.02
C ILE A 129 -1.55 0.39 -0.64
N GLY A 130 -1.81 -0.81 -1.21
CA GLY A 130 -0.80 -1.63 -1.85
C GLY A 130 -1.14 -1.99 -3.28
N HIS A 131 -0.15 -1.92 -4.19
CA HIS A 131 -0.27 -2.39 -5.57
C HIS A 131 0.61 -3.63 -5.78
N SER A 132 0.07 -4.68 -6.39
CA SER A 132 0.84 -5.88 -6.75
C SER A 132 1.55 -6.49 -5.54
N MET A 133 2.88 -6.64 -5.56
CA MET A 133 3.69 -7.03 -4.41
C MET A 133 3.48 -6.08 -3.21
N GLY A 134 3.22 -4.79 -3.43
CA GLY A 134 2.84 -3.87 -2.35
C GLY A 134 1.53 -4.26 -1.66
N GLY A 135 0.63 -4.97 -2.35
CA GLY A 135 -0.55 -5.58 -1.76
C GLY A 135 -0.20 -6.72 -0.80
N PHE A 136 0.74 -7.59 -1.18
CA PHE A 136 1.32 -8.60 -0.29
C PHE A 136 1.94 -7.96 0.97
N VAL A 137 2.73 -6.91 0.80
CA VAL A 137 3.32 -6.15 1.91
C VAL A 137 2.22 -5.58 2.81
N SER A 138 1.24 -4.86 2.25
CA SER A 138 0.18 -4.18 3.00
C SER A 138 -0.69 -5.14 3.81
N ILE A 139 -1.03 -6.31 3.26
CA ILE A 139 -1.77 -7.35 3.99
C ILE A 139 -0.95 -7.88 5.16
N ASN A 140 0.37 -8.13 4.98
CA ASN A 140 1.22 -8.60 6.05
C ASN A 140 1.47 -7.54 7.14
N VAL A 141 1.51 -6.25 6.78
CA VAL A 141 1.50 -5.16 7.76
C VAL A 141 0.20 -5.14 8.57
N THR A 142 -0.96 -5.35 7.90
CA THR A 142 -2.28 -5.39 8.57
C THR A 142 -2.36 -6.49 9.62
N ARG A 143 -1.72 -7.64 9.39
CA ARG A 143 -1.61 -8.74 10.36
C ARG A 143 -0.81 -8.36 11.61
N ARG A 144 0.20 -7.50 11.47
CA ARG A 144 1.17 -7.15 12.51
C ARG A 144 0.78 -5.90 13.30
N ILE A 145 -0.01 -5.00 12.72
CA ILE A 145 -0.32 -3.68 13.28
C ILE A 145 -1.82 -3.58 13.63
N PRO A 146 -2.19 -3.79 14.90
CA PRO A 146 -3.61 -3.82 15.32
C PRO A 146 -4.29 -2.44 15.29
N TRP A 147 -3.56 -1.36 15.46
CA TRP A 147 -4.10 0.00 15.44
C TRP A 147 -4.34 0.56 14.03
N LEU A 148 -3.90 -0.12 12.99
CA LEU A 148 -4.12 0.32 11.61
C LEU A 148 -5.61 0.39 11.30
N LYS A 149 -6.07 1.50 10.71
CA LYS A 149 -7.49 1.78 10.47
C LYS A 149 -8.09 0.93 9.36
N GLY A 150 -7.33 0.65 8.31
CA GLY A 150 -7.75 -0.20 7.21
C GLY A 150 -6.70 -0.32 6.12
N THR A 151 -6.92 -1.26 5.22
CA THR A 151 -6.00 -1.57 4.12
C THR A 151 -6.77 -1.78 2.82
N ALA A 152 -6.36 -1.09 1.78
CA ALA A 152 -6.86 -1.27 0.42
C ALA A 152 -5.74 -1.81 -0.48
N VAL A 153 -6.08 -2.70 -1.39
CA VAL A 153 -5.10 -3.27 -2.33
C VAL A 153 -5.66 -3.32 -3.75
N MET A 154 -4.82 -3.04 -4.73
CA MET A 154 -5.15 -3.20 -6.14
C MET A 154 -4.22 -4.24 -6.77
N SER A 155 -4.80 -5.22 -7.47
CA SER A 155 -4.09 -6.36 -8.07
C SER A 155 -3.00 -6.94 -7.16
N PRO A 156 -3.30 -7.29 -5.88
CA PRO A 156 -2.30 -7.81 -4.97
C PRO A 156 -1.72 -9.11 -5.49
N TYR A 157 -0.40 -9.31 -5.35
CA TYR A 157 0.26 -10.53 -5.77
C TYR A 157 0.61 -11.41 -4.56
N ASP A 158 0.07 -12.62 -4.50
CA ASP A 158 0.42 -13.59 -3.46
C ASP A 158 1.76 -14.25 -3.77
N LEU A 159 2.81 -13.80 -3.10
CA LEU A 159 4.18 -14.24 -3.37
C LEU A 159 4.36 -15.78 -3.28
N PRO A 160 3.81 -16.49 -2.28
CA PRO A 160 3.86 -17.94 -2.19
C PRO A 160 3.14 -18.70 -3.32
N TYR A 161 2.38 -18.01 -4.17
CA TYR A 161 1.70 -18.65 -5.31
C TYR A 161 2.69 -19.33 -6.26
N TRP A 162 3.85 -18.72 -6.52
CA TRP A 162 4.86 -19.26 -7.43
C TRP A 162 5.34 -20.66 -7.04
N PRO A 163 5.97 -20.88 -5.85
CA PRO A 163 6.44 -22.19 -5.48
C PRO A 163 5.29 -23.19 -5.28
N ALA A 164 4.13 -22.75 -4.80
CA ALA A 164 2.97 -23.62 -4.62
C ALA A 164 2.42 -24.18 -5.95
N HIS A 165 2.72 -23.55 -7.09
CA HIS A 165 2.26 -23.97 -8.41
C HIS A 165 3.39 -24.40 -9.35
N GLY A 166 4.63 -24.60 -8.83
CA GLY A 166 5.79 -25.03 -9.62
C GLY A 166 6.24 -23.97 -10.65
N LEU A 167 6.06 -22.70 -10.34
CA LEU A 167 6.40 -21.56 -11.21
C LEU A 167 7.76 -20.92 -10.85
N ASP A 168 8.66 -21.68 -10.21
CA ASP A 168 9.95 -21.17 -9.76
C ASP A 168 10.80 -20.58 -10.89
N ALA A 169 10.79 -21.19 -12.08
CA ALA A 169 11.52 -20.68 -13.23
C ALA A 169 11.00 -19.29 -13.68
N ALA A 170 9.69 -19.09 -13.71
CA ALA A 170 9.10 -17.80 -14.06
C ALA A 170 9.38 -16.74 -12.99
N MET A 171 9.39 -17.14 -11.71
CA MET A 171 9.78 -16.27 -10.60
C MET A 171 11.25 -15.84 -10.74
N HIS A 172 12.16 -16.77 -11.01
CA HIS A 172 13.58 -16.46 -11.21
C HIS A 172 13.76 -15.50 -12.39
N GLU A 173 13.12 -15.75 -13.52
CA GLU A 173 13.20 -14.87 -14.70
C GLU A 173 12.73 -13.44 -14.39
N LEU A 174 11.60 -13.29 -13.67
CA LEU A 174 11.10 -11.98 -13.26
C LEU A 174 12.06 -11.28 -12.31
N ILE A 175 12.59 -11.98 -11.31
CA ILE A 175 13.56 -11.43 -10.36
C ILE A 175 14.82 -10.99 -11.10
N ASP A 176 15.43 -11.87 -11.90
CA ASP A 176 16.67 -11.60 -12.64
C ASP A 176 16.54 -10.42 -13.57
N SER A 177 15.40 -10.31 -14.27
CA SER A 177 15.12 -9.18 -15.16
C SER A 177 14.97 -7.84 -14.43
N SER A 178 14.84 -7.87 -13.10
CA SER A 178 14.61 -6.69 -12.25
C SER A 178 15.84 -6.26 -11.44
N LEU A 179 16.91 -7.07 -11.43
CA LEU A 179 18.10 -6.83 -10.59
C LEU A 179 18.84 -5.54 -10.94
N TYR A 180 18.72 -5.04 -12.16
CA TYR A 180 19.43 -3.80 -12.60
C TYR A 180 18.92 -2.53 -11.89
N VAL A 181 17.75 -2.57 -11.22
CA VAL A 181 17.19 -1.45 -10.42
C VAL A 181 17.16 -1.74 -8.93
N LEU A 182 17.59 -2.93 -8.52
CA LEU A 182 17.60 -3.36 -7.13
C LEU A 182 19.03 -3.63 -6.66
N HIS A 183 19.32 -3.22 -5.45
CA HIS A 183 20.54 -3.63 -4.75
C HIS A 183 20.19 -4.87 -3.91
N VAL A 184 20.80 -5.98 -4.23
CA VAL A 184 20.59 -7.29 -3.59
C VAL A 184 21.92 -7.89 -3.15
N GLU A 185 21.92 -8.79 -2.18
CA GLU A 185 23.12 -9.55 -1.79
C GLU A 185 23.54 -10.49 -2.93
N SER A 186 22.58 -11.24 -3.46
CA SER A 186 22.72 -12.06 -4.67
C SER A 186 21.32 -12.44 -5.18
N PRO A 187 21.17 -12.90 -6.45
CA PRO A 187 19.88 -13.43 -6.94
C PRO A 187 19.36 -14.58 -6.07
N GLU A 188 20.22 -15.49 -5.66
CA GLU A 188 19.87 -16.66 -4.82
C GLU A 188 19.38 -16.22 -3.43
N ALA A 189 19.84 -15.07 -2.90
CA ALA A 189 19.33 -14.53 -1.65
C ALA A 189 17.86 -14.15 -1.76
N ILE A 190 17.44 -13.58 -2.91
CA ILE A 190 16.04 -13.25 -3.16
C ILE A 190 15.19 -14.52 -3.33
N TYR A 191 15.69 -15.53 -4.04
CA TYR A 191 14.97 -16.81 -4.19
C TYR A 191 14.74 -17.48 -2.82
N ARG A 192 15.78 -17.54 -1.97
CA ARG A 192 15.66 -18.07 -0.59
C ARG A 192 14.70 -17.24 0.27
N ASP A 193 14.61 -15.92 0.03
CA ASP A 193 13.66 -15.07 0.75
C ASP A 193 12.20 -15.36 0.35
N VAL A 194 11.93 -15.72 -0.91
CA VAL A 194 10.59 -16.21 -1.30
C VAL A 194 10.26 -17.50 -0.53
N GLU A 195 11.18 -18.45 -0.47
CA GLU A 195 11.00 -19.69 0.31
C GLU A 195 10.76 -19.37 1.80
N TYR A 196 11.54 -18.43 2.35
CA TYR A 196 11.36 -17.96 3.72
C TYR A 196 9.96 -17.36 3.93
N CYS A 197 9.47 -16.51 3.04
CA CYS A 197 8.12 -15.96 3.11
C CYS A 197 7.06 -17.07 3.12
N CYS A 198 7.24 -18.13 2.32
CA CYS A 198 6.36 -19.30 2.33
C CYS A 198 6.37 -20.01 3.68
N GLN A 199 7.57 -20.27 4.24
CA GLN A 199 7.74 -20.95 5.52
C GLN A 199 7.16 -20.16 6.70
N GLN A 200 7.22 -18.82 6.64
CA GLN A 200 6.65 -17.93 7.65
C GLN A 200 5.12 -17.74 7.50
N GLY A 201 4.51 -18.31 6.47
CA GLY A 201 3.09 -18.14 6.21
C GLY A 201 2.70 -16.71 5.85
N TYR A 202 3.56 -15.98 5.14
CA TYR A 202 3.28 -14.60 4.71
C TYR A 202 2.34 -14.51 3.51
N GLY A 203 1.86 -15.63 2.97
CA GLY A 203 0.88 -15.62 1.89
C GLY A 203 -0.40 -14.86 2.25
N ILE A 204 -0.94 -14.16 1.26
CA ILE A 204 -2.17 -13.37 1.42
C ILE A 204 -3.34 -14.28 1.84
N PHE A 205 -3.43 -15.48 1.27
CA PHE A 205 -4.52 -16.41 1.58
C PHE A 205 -4.45 -16.99 3.00
N GLN A 206 -3.24 -17.02 3.58
CA GLN A 206 -3.03 -17.49 4.96
C GLN A 206 -3.35 -16.41 6.01
N ALA A 207 -3.61 -15.18 5.57
CA ALA A 207 -3.89 -14.05 6.44
C ALA A 207 -5.33 -14.01 6.98
N PHE A 208 -6.25 -14.86 6.50
CA PHE A 208 -7.68 -14.78 6.77
C PHE A 208 -8.00 -14.59 8.27
N GLU A 209 -7.48 -15.44 9.15
CA GLU A 209 -7.77 -15.37 10.59
C GLU A 209 -7.30 -14.06 11.24
N ASP A 210 -6.22 -13.48 10.73
CA ASP A 210 -5.62 -12.25 11.27
C ASP A 210 -6.34 -10.98 10.79
N ILE A 211 -7.02 -11.05 9.62
CA ILE A 211 -7.58 -9.87 8.96
C ILE A 211 -9.11 -9.89 8.78
N LYS A 212 -9.78 -11.00 9.09
CA LYS A 212 -11.22 -11.20 8.85
C LYS A 212 -12.13 -10.13 9.48
N ASP A 213 -11.66 -9.47 10.54
CA ASP A 213 -12.39 -8.40 11.25
C ASP A 213 -11.75 -7.01 11.04
N ARG A 214 -10.96 -6.85 9.97
CA ARG A 214 -10.30 -5.59 9.62
C ARG A 214 -11.03 -4.91 8.45
N ASN A 215 -10.94 -3.58 8.37
CA ASN A 215 -11.43 -2.83 7.21
C ASN A 215 -10.52 -3.12 6.02
N LEU A 216 -11.09 -3.69 4.95
CA LEU A 216 -10.35 -4.17 3.78
C LEU A 216 -11.04 -3.76 2.49
N TYR A 217 -10.25 -3.39 1.49
CA TYR A 217 -10.75 -3.15 0.15
C TYR A 217 -9.85 -3.80 -0.89
N PHE A 218 -10.45 -4.60 -1.76
CA PHE A 218 -9.76 -5.25 -2.86
C PHE A 218 -10.25 -4.66 -4.19
N ILE A 219 -9.34 -4.30 -5.08
CA ILE A 219 -9.64 -3.91 -6.45
C ILE A 219 -8.89 -4.85 -7.39
N GLY A 220 -9.63 -5.61 -8.19
CA GLY A 220 -9.10 -6.47 -9.25
C GLY A 220 -9.12 -5.76 -10.60
N ALA A 221 -8.32 -6.24 -11.54
CA ALA A 221 -8.33 -5.83 -12.93
C ALA A 221 -8.70 -7.04 -13.82
N SER A 222 -9.72 -6.90 -14.68
CA SER A 222 -10.25 -8.04 -15.44
C SER A 222 -9.37 -8.44 -16.64
N GLN A 223 -8.41 -7.59 -17.01
CA GLN A 223 -7.44 -7.82 -18.08
C GLN A 223 -6.02 -8.03 -17.52
N ASP A 224 -5.91 -8.32 -16.22
CA ASP A 224 -4.65 -8.53 -15.54
C ASP A 224 -4.16 -9.96 -15.76
N ASP A 225 -3.06 -10.10 -16.48
CA ASP A 225 -2.37 -11.37 -16.73
C ASP A 225 -1.19 -11.63 -15.78
N VAL A 226 -0.81 -10.62 -14.98
CA VAL A 226 0.24 -10.71 -13.96
C VAL A 226 -0.32 -11.20 -12.63
N ALA A 227 -1.39 -10.58 -12.15
CA ALA A 227 -2.08 -10.91 -10.90
C ALA A 227 -3.59 -11.07 -11.13
N PRO A 228 -4.04 -12.09 -11.88
CA PRO A 228 -5.44 -12.27 -12.18
C PRO A 228 -6.29 -12.36 -10.90
N ALA A 229 -7.33 -11.55 -10.80
CA ALA A 229 -8.18 -11.46 -9.61
C ALA A 229 -8.73 -12.82 -9.16
N LYS A 230 -9.06 -13.69 -10.12
CA LYS A 230 -9.54 -15.05 -9.88
C LYS A 230 -8.58 -15.92 -9.06
N THR A 231 -7.27 -15.71 -9.23
CA THR A 231 -6.23 -16.48 -8.53
C THR A 231 -5.61 -15.73 -7.36
N MET A 232 -5.59 -14.38 -7.40
CA MET A 232 -4.87 -13.56 -6.42
C MET A 232 -5.77 -12.84 -5.41
N ILE A 233 -7.07 -12.73 -5.67
CA ILE A 233 -8.02 -12.06 -4.76
C ILE A 233 -9.14 -13.00 -4.33
N GLU A 234 -9.83 -13.63 -5.29
CA GLU A 234 -11.05 -14.37 -5.02
C GLU A 234 -10.91 -15.51 -4.00
N PRO A 235 -9.78 -16.26 -3.90
CA PRO A 235 -9.64 -17.28 -2.87
C PRO A 235 -9.76 -16.75 -1.45
N LEU A 236 -9.19 -15.58 -1.16
CA LEU A 236 -9.34 -14.91 0.14
C LEU A 236 -10.69 -14.22 0.27
N TRP A 237 -11.15 -13.50 -0.77
CA TRP A 237 -12.43 -12.81 -0.76
C TRP A 237 -13.62 -13.75 -0.52
N ASN A 238 -13.59 -14.96 -1.09
CA ASN A 238 -14.62 -15.97 -0.87
C ASN A 238 -14.73 -16.45 0.59
N GLN A 239 -13.67 -16.30 1.38
CA GLN A 239 -13.70 -16.56 2.81
C GLN A 239 -14.20 -15.31 3.57
N LEU A 240 -13.66 -14.13 3.27
CA LEU A 240 -14.03 -12.86 3.90
C LEU A 240 -15.52 -12.54 3.70
N SER A 241 -16.06 -12.67 2.49
CA SER A 241 -17.45 -12.36 2.16
C SER A 241 -18.48 -13.26 2.87
N ARG A 242 -18.06 -14.42 3.39
CA ARG A 242 -18.90 -15.33 4.19
C ARG A 242 -18.77 -15.12 5.68
N HIS A 243 -17.75 -14.39 6.11
CA HIS A 243 -17.52 -14.07 7.51
C HIS A 243 -18.41 -12.90 7.94
N GLN A 244 -19.05 -13.03 9.11
CA GLN A 244 -19.84 -11.94 9.68
C GLN A 244 -18.93 -10.99 10.47
N THR A 245 -18.87 -9.75 10.06
CA THR A 245 -18.07 -8.71 10.69
C THR A 245 -18.78 -7.36 10.61
N THR A 246 -18.44 -6.44 11.51
CA THR A 246 -18.83 -5.02 11.43
C THR A 246 -17.82 -4.17 10.64
N ALA A 247 -16.68 -4.76 10.28
CA ALA A 247 -15.66 -4.08 9.48
C ALA A 247 -16.16 -3.78 8.06
N VAL A 248 -15.69 -2.69 7.48
CA VAL A 248 -16.00 -2.31 6.09
C VAL A 248 -15.12 -3.13 5.16
N GLN A 249 -15.73 -4.10 4.47
CA GLN A 249 -15.04 -4.98 3.52
C GLN A 249 -15.72 -4.89 2.16
N ASP A 250 -14.98 -4.50 1.14
CA ASP A 250 -15.48 -4.33 -0.22
C ASP A 250 -14.53 -5.00 -1.24
N TYR A 251 -15.08 -5.41 -2.39
CA TYR A 251 -14.33 -5.91 -3.55
C TYR A 251 -14.98 -5.44 -4.85
N ASP A 252 -14.17 -4.86 -5.71
CA ASP A 252 -14.57 -4.42 -7.04
C ASP A 252 -13.58 -4.91 -8.10
N THR A 253 -14.02 -4.93 -9.37
CA THR A 253 -13.19 -5.26 -10.53
C THR A 253 -13.33 -4.18 -11.58
N LEU A 254 -12.21 -3.72 -12.15
CA LEU A 254 -12.17 -2.75 -13.24
C LEU A 254 -11.75 -3.40 -14.58
N PRO A 255 -12.27 -2.92 -15.72
CA PRO A 255 -11.90 -3.42 -17.05
C PRO A 255 -10.57 -2.79 -17.52
N THR A 256 -9.48 -3.20 -16.89
CA THR A 256 -8.13 -2.66 -17.13
C THR A 256 -7.07 -3.74 -16.90
N GLU A 257 -5.82 -3.43 -17.22
CA GLU A 257 -4.63 -4.24 -17.03
C GLU A 257 -4.00 -4.01 -15.64
N HIS A 258 -2.88 -4.72 -15.34
CA HIS A 258 -2.23 -4.76 -14.03
C HIS A 258 -1.84 -3.40 -13.43
N ALA A 259 -1.39 -2.45 -14.26
CA ALA A 259 -0.94 -1.13 -13.78
C ALA A 259 -2.06 -0.08 -13.69
N TYR A 260 -3.29 -0.42 -14.13
CA TYR A 260 -4.46 0.48 -14.10
C TYR A 260 -4.28 1.77 -14.91
N ASN A 261 -3.50 1.74 -15.99
CA ASN A 261 -3.09 2.95 -16.72
C ASN A 261 -4.27 3.80 -17.21
N ASP A 262 -5.33 3.16 -17.72
CA ASP A 262 -6.48 3.87 -18.29
C ASP A 262 -7.51 4.36 -17.25
N VAL A 263 -7.37 3.95 -15.98
CA VAL A 263 -8.40 4.18 -14.95
C VAL A 263 -7.87 4.78 -13.65
N ARG A 264 -6.73 5.48 -13.70
CA ARG A 264 -6.03 6.04 -12.52
C ARG A 264 -6.89 6.99 -11.68
N LEU A 265 -7.70 7.84 -12.31
CA LEU A 265 -8.64 8.71 -11.61
C LEU A 265 -9.77 7.90 -10.94
N THR A 266 -10.28 6.88 -11.63
CA THR A 266 -11.30 5.99 -11.10
C THR A 266 -10.81 5.24 -9.87
N VAL A 267 -9.63 4.63 -9.93
CA VAL A 267 -9.00 3.95 -8.78
C VAL A 267 -8.78 4.90 -7.61
N SER A 268 -8.28 6.11 -7.88
CA SER A 268 -8.10 7.14 -6.84
C SER A 268 -9.41 7.50 -6.16
N ARG A 269 -10.50 7.63 -6.93
CA ARG A 269 -11.85 7.91 -6.40
C ARG A 269 -12.37 6.74 -5.57
N MET A 270 -12.20 5.51 -6.03
CA MET A 270 -12.63 4.30 -5.30
C MET A 270 -11.93 4.20 -3.95
N PHE A 271 -10.61 4.40 -3.89
CA PHE A 271 -9.87 4.45 -2.62
C PHE A 271 -10.37 5.55 -1.69
N ALA A 272 -10.55 6.78 -2.21
CA ALA A 272 -11.02 7.90 -1.41
C ALA A 272 -12.45 7.66 -0.86
N GLN A 273 -13.34 7.10 -1.66
CA GLN A 273 -14.72 6.75 -1.25
C GLN A 273 -14.74 5.68 -0.17
N TRP A 274 -13.93 4.63 -0.34
CA TRP A 274 -13.83 3.58 0.67
C TRP A 274 -13.24 4.10 1.99
N ILE A 275 -12.17 4.90 1.94
CA ILE A 275 -11.59 5.53 3.13
C ILE A 275 -12.63 6.42 3.83
N ASP A 276 -13.37 7.26 3.08
CA ASP A 276 -14.42 8.11 3.64
C ASP A 276 -15.54 7.29 4.29
N LYS A 277 -15.95 6.16 3.69
CA LYS A 277 -16.90 5.19 4.26
C LYS A 277 -16.41 4.65 5.60
N VAL A 278 -15.15 4.22 5.69
CA VAL A 278 -14.55 3.74 6.95
C VAL A 278 -14.53 4.84 8.02
N LEU A 279 -14.14 6.07 7.65
CA LEU A 279 -14.11 7.21 8.57
C LEU A 279 -15.48 7.64 9.10
N GLN A 280 -16.57 7.29 8.42
CA GLN A 280 -17.94 7.61 8.80
C GLN A 280 -18.60 6.52 9.65
N THR A 281 -18.12 5.28 9.60
CA THR A 281 -18.73 4.12 10.30
C THR A 281 -18.58 4.20 11.82
N GLU A 282 -17.68 5.01 12.36
CA GLU A 282 -17.40 5.18 13.79
C GLU A 282 -18.01 6.45 14.41
N LYS A 283 -18.88 7.14 13.67
CA LYS A 283 -19.66 8.26 14.21
C LYS A 283 -21.03 7.78 14.67
#